data_e97a2673670a900be2d83686050dece0
#
_entry.id   e97a2673670a900be2d83686050dece0
#
_cell.length_a   1.000
_cell.length_b   1.000
_cell.length_c   1.000
_cell.angle_alpha   90.00
_cell.angle_beta   90.00
_cell.angle_gamma   90.00
#
_symmetry.space_group_name_H-M   'P 1'
#
loop_
_entity.id
_entity.type
_entity.pdbx_description
1 polymer ?
#
loop_
_entity_poly.entity_id
_entity_poly.type
_entity_poly.pdbx_seq_one_letter_code
_entity_poly.pdbx_strand_id
1 'polypeptide(L)'
;GDWHRIHQLVFLPTVQEPIEVLRETFAGLQRTAYPKDRFTIVLAGEERAGVEEFQSRAALMAKEFGDTFTIIVTVHPKDIAGEVIGKGANLHYAGARALSEMDRRGIPREDVLVSAFDVDTVVHPQYFAALTWAFLHHPNKHRTSFQPVALYNNNMWESPTFMRIAAFGTTFWLMTELIRPDRLFTFSSHSMPLSALVDVDFWENDIVTEDSRIFLQCFIRYGGDYTVTPLFIPVSMHTAKASTLWKSMVNLYKQQRRWAWGVEHFPYMCWHF
;
A
#
# COMPACT_ATOMS: atom_id res chain seq x y z
N GLY A 1 -25.59 0.00 -3.17
CA GLY A 1 -24.91 -0.46 -4.39
C GLY A 1 -24.63 -1.96 -4.32
N ASP A 2 -24.44 -2.59 -5.48
CA ASP A 2 -24.11 -4.02 -5.53
C ASP A 2 -22.63 -4.24 -5.18
N TRP A 3 -22.37 -4.57 -3.92
CA TRP A 3 -21.04 -4.81 -3.39
C TRP A 3 -20.38 -6.08 -3.97
N HIS A 4 -21.16 -7.02 -4.49
CA HIS A 4 -20.69 -8.29 -5.05
C HIS A 4 -19.82 -8.10 -6.30
N ARG A 5 -20.00 -6.98 -7.02
CA ARG A 5 -19.20 -6.69 -8.20
C ARG A 5 -17.84 -6.06 -7.88
N ILE A 6 -17.65 -5.55 -6.65
CA ILE A 6 -16.41 -4.86 -6.29
C ILE A 6 -15.27 -5.87 -6.12
N HIS A 7 -14.18 -5.64 -6.84
CA HIS A 7 -12.97 -6.44 -6.83
C HIS A 7 -11.87 -5.75 -6.02
N GLN A 8 -11.12 -6.54 -5.24
CA GLN A 8 -10.00 -6.05 -4.41
C GLN A 8 -8.68 -6.39 -5.11
N LEU A 9 -7.91 -5.38 -5.48
CA LEU A 9 -6.59 -5.51 -6.08
C LEU A 9 -5.55 -5.07 -5.05
N VAL A 10 -4.81 -6.01 -4.47
CA VAL A 10 -3.89 -5.76 -3.37
C VAL A 10 -2.46 -5.86 -3.86
N PHE A 11 -1.71 -4.77 -3.77
CA PHE A 11 -0.28 -4.72 -4.07
C PHE A 11 0.55 -4.96 -2.81
N LEU A 12 1.48 -5.88 -2.90
CA LEU A 12 2.44 -6.25 -1.86
C LEU A 12 3.86 -6.14 -2.44
N PRO A 13 4.45 -4.93 -2.47
CA PRO A 13 5.83 -4.75 -2.87
C PRO A 13 6.75 -5.38 -1.82
N THR A 14 7.69 -6.19 -2.28
CA THR A 14 8.64 -6.92 -1.42
C THR A 14 10.03 -6.88 -2.01
N VAL A 15 11.03 -6.85 -1.14
CA VAL A 15 12.46 -6.85 -1.52
C VAL A 15 13.11 -8.11 -0.99
N GLN A 16 13.39 -8.18 0.31
CA GLN A 16 14.10 -9.29 0.96
C GLN A 16 13.42 -9.74 2.26
N GLU A 17 12.14 -9.41 2.43
CA GLU A 17 11.43 -9.78 3.65
C GLU A 17 11.33 -11.30 3.78
N PRO A 18 11.43 -11.81 5.03
CA PRO A 18 11.34 -13.24 5.31
C PRO A 18 10.00 -13.82 4.84
N ILE A 19 10.00 -15.09 4.46
CA ILE A 19 8.80 -15.80 4.00
C ILE A 19 7.69 -15.81 5.06
N GLU A 20 8.06 -15.77 6.34
CA GLU A 20 7.13 -15.73 7.47
C GLU A 20 6.28 -14.46 7.45
N VAL A 21 6.88 -13.32 7.06
CA VAL A 21 6.17 -12.03 6.92
C VAL A 21 5.12 -12.12 5.81
N LEU A 22 5.51 -12.69 4.65
CA LEU A 22 4.56 -12.89 3.55
C LEU A 22 3.42 -13.81 3.99
N ARG A 23 3.73 -14.93 4.67
CA ARG A 23 2.70 -15.86 5.17
C ARG A 23 1.74 -15.19 6.14
N GLU A 24 2.25 -14.36 7.04
CA GLU A 24 1.42 -13.62 8.00
C GLU A 24 0.45 -12.67 7.28
N THR A 25 0.93 -11.94 6.30
CA THR A 25 0.12 -11.04 5.47
C THR A 25 -0.94 -11.79 4.67
N PHE A 26 -0.57 -12.84 3.95
CA PHE A 26 -1.51 -13.67 3.19
C PHE A 26 -2.55 -14.35 4.09
N ALA A 27 -2.13 -14.87 5.24
CA ALA A 27 -3.04 -15.42 6.23
C ALA A 27 -3.98 -14.35 6.80
N GLY A 28 -3.50 -13.12 6.96
CA GLY A 28 -4.33 -11.96 7.30
C GLY A 28 -5.41 -11.71 6.27
N LEU A 29 -5.04 -11.67 4.98
CA LEU A 29 -5.98 -11.51 3.87
C LEU A 29 -6.99 -12.67 3.81
N GLN A 30 -6.53 -13.91 4.05
CA GLN A 30 -7.40 -15.09 4.06
C GLN A 30 -8.46 -15.04 5.17
N ARG A 31 -8.14 -14.45 6.33
CA ARG A 31 -9.10 -14.29 7.46
C ARG A 31 -10.13 -13.20 7.24
N THR A 32 -10.03 -12.39 6.18
CA THR A 32 -10.98 -11.30 5.94
C THR A 32 -12.39 -11.82 5.61
N ALA A 33 -13.40 -11.10 6.08
CA ALA A 33 -14.81 -11.39 5.81
C ALA A 33 -15.25 -10.80 4.46
N TYR A 34 -14.52 -11.13 3.39
CA TYR A 34 -14.81 -10.70 2.01
C TYR A 34 -14.62 -11.87 1.06
N PRO A 35 -15.42 -12.03 -0.02
CA PRO A 35 -15.32 -13.14 -0.95
C PRO A 35 -13.93 -13.29 -1.56
N LYS A 36 -13.33 -14.47 -1.48
CA LYS A 36 -11.94 -14.69 -1.90
C LYS A 36 -11.76 -14.69 -3.42
N ASP A 37 -12.79 -15.06 -4.16
CA ASP A 37 -12.85 -14.97 -5.62
C ASP A 37 -12.83 -13.52 -6.15
N ARG A 38 -13.03 -12.55 -5.26
CA ARG A 38 -12.94 -11.11 -5.56
C ARG A 38 -11.58 -10.50 -5.25
N PHE A 39 -10.58 -11.32 -4.93
CA PHE A 39 -9.23 -10.82 -4.71
C PHE A 39 -8.30 -11.14 -5.86
N THR A 40 -7.49 -10.17 -6.21
CA THR A 40 -6.23 -10.35 -6.94
C THR A 40 -5.10 -9.74 -6.13
N ILE A 41 -4.10 -10.55 -5.81
CA ILE A 41 -2.92 -10.11 -5.06
C ILE A 41 -1.76 -9.98 -6.04
N VAL A 42 -1.13 -8.81 -6.05
CA VAL A 42 0.06 -8.53 -6.86
C VAL A 42 1.27 -8.58 -5.94
N LEU A 43 2.02 -9.67 -6.02
CA LEU A 43 3.30 -9.81 -5.33
C LEU A 43 4.40 -9.23 -6.21
N ALA A 44 4.90 -8.05 -5.84
CA ALA A 44 5.78 -7.23 -6.65
C ALA A 44 7.22 -7.26 -6.08
N GLY A 45 8.10 -8.03 -6.71
CA GLY A 45 9.52 -8.11 -6.38
C GLY A 45 10.38 -7.18 -7.23
N GLU A 46 11.65 -7.09 -6.88
CA GLU A 46 12.65 -6.29 -7.57
C GLU A 46 13.85 -7.15 -8.00
N GLU A 47 14.28 -7.00 -9.25
CA GLU A 47 15.44 -7.76 -9.80
C GLU A 47 16.72 -7.55 -8.97
N ARG A 48 16.95 -6.33 -8.48
CA ARG A 48 18.12 -5.97 -7.66
C ARG A 48 18.19 -6.70 -6.31
N ALA A 49 17.07 -7.25 -5.85
CA ALA A 49 16.99 -7.97 -4.58
C ALA A 49 17.25 -9.47 -4.68
N GLY A 50 17.45 -9.98 -5.91
CA GLY A 50 17.66 -11.40 -6.21
C GLY A 50 16.40 -12.06 -6.76
N VAL A 51 16.39 -12.29 -8.08
CA VAL A 51 15.24 -12.84 -8.80
C VAL A 51 14.89 -14.26 -8.34
N GLU A 52 15.90 -15.14 -8.21
CA GLU A 52 15.70 -16.55 -7.88
C GLU A 52 15.08 -16.72 -6.49
N GLU A 53 15.59 -15.99 -5.49
CA GLU A 53 15.05 -16.01 -4.13
C GLU A 53 13.63 -15.48 -4.07
N PHE A 54 13.35 -14.41 -4.80
CA PHE A 54 12.01 -13.85 -4.88
C PHE A 54 11.05 -14.84 -5.56
N GLN A 55 11.43 -15.40 -6.71
CA GLN A 55 10.59 -16.37 -7.43
C GLN A 55 10.32 -17.63 -6.59
N SER A 56 11.30 -18.09 -5.83
CA SER A 56 11.12 -19.21 -4.90
C SER A 56 10.07 -18.88 -3.82
N ARG A 57 10.15 -17.69 -3.21
CA ARG A 57 9.15 -17.23 -2.22
C ARG A 57 7.77 -17.06 -2.85
N ALA A 58 7.70 -16.48 -4.05
CA ALA A 58 6.46 -16.29 -4.79
C ALA A 58 5.80 -17.63 -5.15
N ALA A 59 6.60 -18.62 -5.57
CA ALA A 59 6.10 -19.98 -5.86
C ALA A 59 5.54 -20.67 -4.62
N LEU A 60 6.16 -20.47 -3.44
CA LEU A 60 5.63 -20.96 -2.17
C LEU A 60 4.28 -20.28 -1.83
N MET A 61 4.16 -18.97 -1.99
CA MET A 61 2.89 -18.27 -1.77
C MET A 61 1.80 -18.72 -2.73
N ALA A 62 2.15 -18.92 -4.01
CA ALA A 62 1.22 -19.45 -5.01
C ALA A 62 0.77 -20.89 -4.67
N LYS A 63 1.66 -21.73 -4.14
CA LYS A 63 1.32 -23.08 -3.69
C LYS A 63 0.42 -23.09 -2.46
N GLU A 64 0.69 -22.22 -1.49
CA GLU A 64 -0.04 -22.18 -0.21
C GLU A 64 -1.41 -21.47 -0.31
N PHE A 65 -1.53 -20.45 -1.17
CA PHE A 65 -2.69 -19.57 -1.24
C PHE A 65 -3.34 -19.45 -2.62
N GLY A 66 -2.79 -20.09 -3.64
CA GLY A 66 -3.28 -20.00 -5.03
C GLY A 66 -4.70 -20.55 -5.24
N ASP A 67 -5.12 -21.50 -4.42
CA ASP A 67 -6.51 -21.99 -4.43
C ASP A 67 -7.50 -20.98 -3.79
N THR A 68 -6.97 -20.05 -3.01
CA THR A 68 -7.76 -19.00 -2.33
C THR A 68 -7.81 -17.70 -3.11
N PHE A 69 -6.67 -17.29 -3.71
CA PHE A 69 -6.50 -16.00 -4.36
C PHE A 69 -5.96 -16.12 -5.78
N THR A 70 -6.34 -15.20 -6.66
CA THR A 70 -5.57 -14.96 -7.88
C THR A 70 -4.29 -14.21 -7.48
N ILE A 71 -3.12 -14.78 -7.80
CA ILE A 71 -1.83 -14.17 -7.50
C ILE A 71 -1.11 -13.80 -8.80
N ILE A 72 -0.77 -12.53 -8.94
CA ILE A 72 0.08 -12.01 -10.02
C ILE A 72 1.48 -11.79 -9.43
N VAL A 73 2.50 -12.31 -10.09
CA VAL A 73 3.89 -12.11 -9.69
C VAL A 73 4.56 -11.20 -10.71
N THR A 74 5.14 -10.11 -10.23
CA THR A 74 5.91 -9.17 -11.07
C THR A 74 7.31 -9.02 -10.53
N VAL A 75 8.29 -8.82 -11.42
CA VAL A 75 9.68 -8.51 -11.06
C VAL A 75 10.05 -7.21 -11.77
N HIS A 76 10.20 -6.14 -10.99
CA HIS A 76 10.62 -4.86 -11.50
C HIS A 76 12.09 -4.93 -11.95
N PRO A 77 12.42 -4.61 -13.22
CA PRO A 77 13.80 -4.61 -13.71
C PRO A 77 14.65 -3.58 -12.96
N LYS A 78 15.93 -3.84 -12.84
CA LYS A 78 16.90 -2.87 -12.31
C LYS A 78 17.35 -1.88 -13.39
N ASP A 79 17.92 -0.78 -12.96
CA ASP A 79 18.64 0.19 -13.79
C ASP A 79 17.78 0.84 -14.90
N ILE A 80 16.49 1.04 -14.64
CA ILE A 80 15.63 1.82 -15.54
C ILE A 80 15.99 3.31 -15.40
N ALA A 81 16.31 3.94 -16.52
CA ALA A 81 16.69 5.34 -16.53
C ALA A 81 15.53 6.27 -16.09
N GLY A 82 15.82 7.21 -15.21
CA GLY A 82 14.83 8.16 -14.69
C GLY A 82 14.06 7.69 -13.46
N GLU A 83 14.23 6.43 -13.04
CA GLU A 83 13.57 5.92 -11.84
C GLU A 83 14.45 6.07 -10.59
N VAL A 84 13.79 6.37 -9.48
CA VAL A 84 14.41 6.31 -8.14
C VAL A 84 14.18 4.92 -7.56
N ILE A 85 15.25 4.34 -7.02
CA ILE A 85 15.17 3.04 -6.34
C ILE A 85 14.23 3.14 -5.14
N GLY A 86 13.07 2.50 -5.24
CA GLY A 86 12.06 2.57 -4.20
C GLY A 86 10.78 1.82 -4.51
N LYS A 87 9.87 1.87 -3.56
CA LYS A 87 8.55 1.23 -3.63
C LYS A 87 7.71 1.81 -4.78
N GLY A 88 7.83 3.13 -5.06
CA GLY A 88 7.07 3.81 -6.12
C GLY A 88 7.32 3.21 -7.50
N ALA A 89 8.59 3.05 -7.91
CA ALA A 89 8.96 2.45 -9.18
C ALA A 89 8.45 1.01 -9.32
N ASN A 90 8.57 0.21 -8.26
CA ASN A 90 8.05 -1.15 -8.25
C ASN A 90 6.51 -1.19 -8.38
N LEU A 91 5.80 -0.33 -7.65
CA LEU A 91 4.33 -0.22 -7.74
C LEU A 91 3.86 0.27 -9.12
N HIS A 92 4.55 1.24 -9.71
CA HIS A 92 4.26 1.73 -11.07
C HIS A 92 4.34 0.58 -12.09
N TYR A 93 5.46 -0.15 -12.08
CA TYR A 93 5.69 -1.28 -12.97
C TYR A 93 4.66 -2.41 -12.77
N ALA A 94 4.36 -2.74 -11.52
CA ALA A 94 3.37 -3.76 -11.17
C ALA A 94 1.95 -3.32 -11.53
N GLY A 95 1.64 -2.03 -11.41
CA GLY A 95 0.34 -1.44 -11.72
C GLY A 95 -0.07 -1.63 -13.17
N ALA A 96 0.82 -1.34 -14.12
CA ALA A 96 0.57 -1.53 -15.54
C ALA A 96 0.27 -3.01 -15.90
N ARG A 97 0.94 -3.96 -15.23
CA ARG A 97 0.71 -5.40 -15.44
C ARG A 97 -0.57 -5.88 -14.82
N ALA A 98 -0.89 -5.40 -13.62
CA ALA A 98 -2.13 -5.71 -12.95
C ALA A 98 -3.34 -5.18 -13.74
N LEU A 99 -3.25 -3.97 -14.31
CA LEU A 99 -4.28 -3.41 -15.19
C LEU A 99 -4.53 -4.31 -16.40
N SER A 100 -3.46 -4.74 -17.08
CA SER A 100 -3.57 -5.65 -18.24
C SER A 100 -4.30 -6.96 -17.87
N GLU A 101 -4.08 -7.48 -16.67
CA GLU A 101 -4.78 -8.68 -16.20
C GLU A 101 -6.25 -8.39 -15.85
N MET A 102 -6.56 -7.24 -15.27
CA MET A 102 -7.96 -6.85 -15.02
C MET A 102 -8.73 -6.69 -16.33
N ASP A 103 -8.13 -6.01 -17.33
CA ASP A 103 -8.72 -5.84 -18.66
C ASP A 103 -8.91 -7.21 -19.36
N ARG A 104 -7.93 -8.12 -19.29
CA ARG A 104 -8.03 -9.49 -19.83
C ARG A 104 -9.17 -10.30 -19.20
N ARG A 105 -9.43 -10.09 -17.91
CA ARG A 105 -10.53 -10.75 -17.17
C ARG A 105 -11.88 -10.06 -17.37
N GLY A 106 -11.92 -8.95 -18.08
CA GLY A 106 -13.13 -8.16 -18.29
C GLY A 106 -13.69 -7.53 -17.02
N ILE A 107 -12.83 -7.22 -16.05
CA ILE A 107 -13.23 -6.57 -14.79
C ILE A 107 -13.22 -5.06 -15.00
N PRO A 108 -14.37 -4.36 -14.93
CA PRO A 108 -14.43 -2.92 -15.13
C PRO A 108 -13.59 -2.16 -14.09
N ARG A 109 -12.83 -1.17 -14.52
CA ARG A 109 -11.93 -0.37 -13.65
C ARG A 109 -12.69 0.35 -12.53
N GLU A 110 -13.93 0.72 -12.79
CA GLU A 110 -14.84 1.38 -11.86
C GLU A 110 -15.26 0.47 -10.69
N ASP A 111 -15.13 -0.82 -10.86
CA ASP A 111 -15.49 -1.84 -9.88
C ASP A 111 -14.27 -2.42 -9.15
N VAL A 112 -13.08 -1.83 -9.34
CA VAL A 112 -11.84 -2.29 -8.68
C VAL A 112 -11.37 -1.28 -7.64
N LEU A 113 -11.15 -1.76 -6.43
CA LEU A 113 -10.47 -1.04 -5.35
C LEU A 113 -9.04 -1.57 -5.21
N VAL A 114 -8.10 -0.65 -5.34
CA VAL A 114 -6.66 -0.92 -5.16
C VAL A 114 -6.27 -0.65 -3.73
N SER A 115 -5.52 -1.55 -3.12
CA SER A 115 -4.86 -1.35 -1.83
C SER A 115 -3.35 -1.52 -1.99
N ALA A 116 -2.57 -0.48 -1.71
CA ALA A 116 -1.10 -0.53 -1.72
C ALA A 116 -0.60 -0.72 -0.29
N PHE A 117 -0.29 -1.95 0.08
CA PHE A 117 0.13 -2.30 1.42
C PHE A 117 1.65 -2.48 1.49
N ASP A 118 2.26 -2.13 2.62
CA ASP A 118 3.57 -2.66 2.94
C ASP A 118 3.43 -4.16 3.17
N VAL A 119 4.46 -4.93 2.78
CA VAL A 119 4.37 -6.40 2.76
C VAL A 119 4.12 -7.05 4.12
N ASP A 120 4.35 -6.32 5.21
CA ASP A 120 4.10 -6.73 6.60
C ASP A 120 2.73 -6.29 7.14
N THR A 121 1.86 -5.81 6.28
CA THR A 121 0.53 -5.31 6.66
C THR A 121 -0.44 -6.46 6.90
N VAL A 122 -0.90 -6.61 8.12
CA VAL A 122 -1.98 -7.52 8.51
C VAL A 122 -3.27 -6.72 8.69
N VAL A 123 -4.25 -6.98 7.86
CA VAL A 123 -5.52 -6.26 7.86
C VAL A 123 -6.50 -6.81 8.91
N HIS A 124 -7.33 -5.93 9.45
CA HIS A 124 -8.48 -6.35 10.26
C HIS A 124 -9.44 -7.21 9.42
N PRO A 125 -10.09 -8.25 9.98
CA PRO A 125 -10.99 -9.13 9.23
C PRO A 125 -12.12 -8.41 8.47
N GLN A 126 -12.59 -7.28 8.96
CA GLN A 126 -13.64 -6.48 8.31
C GLN A 126 -13.11 -5.37 7.38
N TYR A 127 -11.80 -5.30 7.13
CA TYR A 127 -11.19 -4.21 6.38
C TYR A 127 -11.83 -3.99 5.01
N PHE A 128 -11.87 -5.02 4.17
CA PHE A 128 -12.37 -4.89 2.81
C PHE A 128 -13.89 -4.71 2.73
N ALA A 129 -14.62 -5.25 3.71
CA ALA A 129 -16.05 -4.98 3.82
C ALA A 129 -16.33 -3.50 4.16
N ALA A 130 -15.58 -2.95 5.11
CA ALA A 130 -15.68 -1.54 5.48
C ALA A 130 -15.21 -0.62 4.34
N LEU A 131 -14.10 -0.95 3.66
CA LEU A 131 -13.60 -0.23 2.50
C LEU A 131 -14.65 -0.18 1.37
N THR A 132 -15.22 -1.33 1.03
CA THR A 132 -16.25 -1.45 -0.01
C THR A 132 -17.50 -0.67 0.37
N TRP A 133 -17.92 -0.75 1.64
CA TRP A 133 -19.05 0.03 2.14
C TRP A 133 -18.78 1.54 2.02
N ALA A 134 -17.63 2.00 2.49
CA ALA A 134 -17.24 3.41 2.41
C ALA A 134 -17.19 3.90 0.95
N PHE A 135 -16.62 3.11 0.04
CA PHE A 135 -16.58 3.41 -1.38
C PHE A 135 -17.97 3.56 -1.98
N LEU A 136 -18.87 2.58 -1.76
CA LEU A 136 -20.20 2.58 -2.35
C LEU A 136 -21.12 3.69 -1.84
N HIS A 137 -20.86 4.21 -0.64
CA HIS A 137 -21.65 5.29 -0.03
C HIS A 137 -20.99 6.66 -0.15
N HIS A 138 -19.76 6.73 -0.67
CA HIS A 138 -19.10 8.02 -0.86
C HIS A 138 -19.75 8.80 -2.03
N PRO A 139 -20.09 10.09 -1.85
CA PRO A 139 -20.76 10.87 -2.89
C PRO A 139 -19.94 11.01 -4.18
N ASN A 140 -18.61 11.05 -4.05
CA ASN A 140 -17.67 11.14 -5.16
C ASN A 140 -16.67 9.98 -5.12
N LYS A 141 -17.19 8.77 -5.16
CA LYS A 141 -16.44 7.52 -4.87
C LYS A 141 -15.23 7.27 -5.77
N HIS A 142 -15.19 7.83 -6.98
CA HIS A 142 -14.08 7.68 -7.92
C HIS A 142 -13.00 8.77 -7.77
N ARG A 143 -13.22 9.74 -6.87
CA ARG A 143 -12.27 10.84 -6.60
C ARG A 143 -11.93 10.92 -5.12
N THR A 144 -11.69 9.79 -4.50
CA THR A 144 -11.26 9.71 -3.11
C THR A 144 -10.36 8.51 -2.89
N SER A 145 -9.34 8.70 -2.09
CA SER A 145 -8.58 7.60 -1.48
C SER A 145 -9.13 7.30 -0.09
N PHE A 146 -8.77 6.15 0.46
CA PHE A 146 -9.19 5.69 1.79
C PHE A 146 -7.95 5.41 2.63
N GLN A 147 -7.84 6.08 3.78
CA GLN A 147 -6.71 5.91 4.69
C GLN A 147 -7.14 5.19 5.97
N PRO A 148 -6.64 3.96 6.23
CA PRO A 148 -6.91 3.25 7.47
C PRO A 148 -6.07 3.76 8.64
N VAL A 149 -6.39 3.26 9.84
CA VAL A 149 -5.57 3.44 11.05
C VAL A 149 -4.38 2.49 10.99
N ALA A 150 -3.17 3.00 10.78
CA ALA A 150 -1.96 2.18 10.83
C ALA A 150 -1.46 2.00 12.26
N LEU A 151 -1.42 0.75 12.71
CA LEU A 151 -0.93 0.35 14.03
C LEU A 151 0.40 -0.40 13.88
N TYR A 152 1.48 0.13 14.43
CA TYR A 152 2.79 -0.53 14.43
C TYR A 152 2.92 -1.48 15.62
N ASN A 153 2.18 -2.60 15.60
CA ASN A 153 2.00 -3.47 16.77
C ASN A 153 2.32 -4.95 16.56
N ASN A 154 2.57 -5.42 15.31
CA ASN A 154 2.79 -6.85 15.01
C ASN A 154 3.97 -7.44 15.81
N ASN A 155 5.08 -6.70 15.93
CA ASN A 155 6.29 -7.11 16.66
C ASN A 155 6.65 -6.17 17.82
N MET A 156 5.68 -5.42 18.35
CA MET A 156 5.92 -4.36 19.33
C MET A 156 6.58 -4.89 20.61
N TRP A 157 6.15 -6.06 21.10
CA TRP A 157 6.66 -6.62 22.35
C TRP A 157 8.10 -7.13 22.25
N GLU A 158 8.56 -7.42 21.05
CA GLU A 158 9.94 -7.82 20.75
C GLU A 158 10.88 -6.64 20.49
N SER A 159 10.31 -5.44 20.37
CA SER A 159 11.05 -4.22 20.01
C SER A 159 11.57 -3.49 21.25
N PRO A 160 12.75 -2.83 21.17
CA PRO A 160 13.26 -1.99 22.25
C PRO A 160 12.29 -0.88 22.64
N THR A 161 12.32 -0.44 23.91
CA THR A 161 11.38 0.54 24.46
C THR A 161 11.27 1.83 23.66
N PHE A 162 12.39 2.38 23.19
CA PHE A 162 12.37 3.62 22.39
C PHE A 162 11.68 3.42 21.02
N MET A 163 11.77 2.22 20.42
CA MET A 163 11.04 1.89 19.19
C MET A 163 9.54 1.82 19.45
N ARG A 164 9.13 1.30 20.60
CA ARG A 164 7.70 1.29 21.01
C ARG A 164 7.16 2.70 21.16
N ILE A 165 7.94 3.60 21.78
CA ILE A 165 7.57 5.01 21.95
C ILE A 165 7.42 5.68 20.57
N ALA A 166 8.38 5.46 19.66
CA ALA A 166 8.31 6.01 18.30
C ALA A 166 7.10 5.45 17.52
N ALA A 167 6.86 4.15 17.57
CA ALA A 167 5.73 3.48 16.93
C ALA A 167 4.39 4.01 17.45
N PHE A 168 4.27 4.14 18.78
CA PHE A 168 3.07 4.72 19.40
C PHE A 168 2.86 6.18 18.98
N GLY A 169 3.94 6.98 19.00
CA GLY A 169 3.87 8.38 18.56
C GLY A 169 3.42 8.52 17.10
N THR A 170 3.93 7.66 16.21
CA THR A 170 3.51 7.64 14.79
C THR A 170 2.04 7.24 14.65
N THR A 171 1.60 6.18 15.34
CA THR A 171 0.19 5.78 15.35
C THR A 171 -0.71 6.90 15.87
N PHE A 172 -0.34 7.51 17.00
CA PHE A 172 -1.11 8.61 17.57
C PHE A 172 -1.22 9.81 16.61
N TRP A 173 -0.11 10.18 15.98
CA TRP A 173 -0.10 11.24 14.98
C TRP A 173 -1.02 10.91 13.80
N LEU A 174 -0.94 9.70 13.23
CA LEU A 174 -1.84 9.25 12.15
C LEU A 174 -3.31 9.31 12.57
N MET A 175 -3.64 8.90 13.80
CA MET A 175 -5.01 9.00 14.32
C MET A 175 -5.49 10.45 14.41
N THR A 176 -4.61 11.38 14.78
CA THR A 176 -4.95 12.82 14.82
C THR A 176 -5.13 13.41 13.41
N GLU A 177 -4.42 12.93 12.41
CA GLU A 177 -4.65 13.32 11.01
C GLU A 177 -5.97 12.75 10.48
N LEU A 178 -6.33 11.50 10.81
CA LEU A 178 -7.58 10.87 10.36
C LEU A 178 -8.85 11.59 10.83
N ILE A 179 -8.82 12.31 11.95
CA ILE A 179 -9.95 13.14 12.39
C ILE A 179 -10.01 14.52 11.71
N ARG A 180 -9.08 14.77 10.76
CA ARG A 180 -9.00 16.02 10.02
C ARG A 180 -9.01 15.76 8.51
N PRO A 181 -10.15 15.32 7.96
CA PRO A 181 -10.27 14.98 6.54
C PRO A 181 -10.04 16.17 5.60
N ASP A 182 -10.13 17.39 6.10
CA ASP A 182 -9.87 18.64 5.38
C ASP A 182 -8.41 18.79 4.92
N ARG A 183 -7.48 18.10 5.56
CA ARG A 183 -6.05 18.13 5.24
C ARG A 183 -5.39 16.75 5.19
N LEU A 184 -6.20 15.70 5.17
CA LEU A 184 -5.69 14.33 5.19
C LEU A 184 -5.02 13.98 3.88
N PHE A 185 -3.80 13.45 3.96
CA PHE A 185 -3.06 12.83 2.86
C PHE A 185 -3.17 11.31 2.96
N THR A 186 -2.80 10.62 1.88
CA THR A 186 -2.53 9.19 1.93
C THR A 186 -1.16 8.94 2.57
N PHE A 187 -1.08 7.84 3.30
CA PHE A 187 0.14 7.30 3.89
C PHE A 187 0.24 5.82 3.52
N SER A 188 1.24 5.11 4.05
CA SER A 188 1.37 3.67 3.85
C SER A 188 0.05 2.94 4.12
N SER A 189 -0.18 1.90 3.35
CA SER A 189 -1.35 1.01 3.44
C SER A 189 -2.70 1.67 3.13
N HIS A 190 -2.70 2.64 2.21
CA HIS A 190 -3.92 3.27 1.70
C HIS A 190 -4.63 2.43 0.64
N SER A 191 -5.88 2.79 0.36
CA SER A 191 -6.66 2.22 -0.75
C SER A 191 -7.26 3.33 -1.62
N MET A 192 -7.52 3.03 -2.91
CA MET A 192 -8.10 3.98 -3.85
C MET A 192 -8.80 3.26 -5.01
N PRO A 193 -9.68 3.92 -5.78
CA PRO A 193 -10.24 3.34 -7.00
C PRO A 193 -9.17 3.13 -8.08
N LEU A 194 -9.24 2.01 -8.79
CA LEU A 194 -8.34 1.73 -9.92
C LEU A 194 -8.49 2.78 -11.03
N SER A 195 -9.71 3.28 -11.26
CA SER A 195 -9.96 4.35 -12.25
C SER A 195 -9.13 5.60 -11.94
N ALA A 196 -9.09 6.05 -10.69
CA ALA A 196 -8.28 7.21 -10.30
C ALA A 196 -6.77 6.95 -10.43
N LEU A 197 -6.32 5.74 -10.08
CA LEU A 197 -4.92 5.35 -10.22
C LEU A 197 -4.46 5.32 -11.68
N VAL A 198 -5.31 4.84 -12.59
CA VAL A 198 -5.05 4.84 -14.04
C VAL A 198 -5.04 6.25 -14.62
N ASP A 199 -5.93 7.13 -14.15
CA ASP A 199 -6.02 8.51 -14.61
C ASP A 199 -4.76 9.35 -14.33
N VAL A 200 -3.95 8.93 -13.34
CA VAL A 200 -2.67 9.57 -12.97
C VAL A 200 -1.44 8.74 -13.37
N ASP A 201 -1.64 7.71 -14.20
CA ASP A 201 -0.56 6.83 -14.67
C ASP A 201 0.20 6.13 -13.55
N PHE A 202 -0.52 5.63 -12.54
CA PHE A 202 -0.01 4.95 -11.36
C PHE A 202 0.84 5.86 -10.43
N TRP A 203 1.62 5.24 -9.55
CA TRP A 203 2.54 5.96 -8.65
C TRP A 203 3.73 6.53 -9.42
N GLU A 204 4.14 7.74 -9.10
CA GLU A 204 5.39 8.29 -9.63
C GLU A 204 6.58 7.40 -9.24
N ASN A 205 7.49 7.18 -10.19
CA ASN A 205 8.63 6.28 -10.07
C ASN A 205 9.96 7.00 -9.81
N ASP A 206 9.94 8.32 -9.75
CA ASP A 206 11.11 9.20 -9.52
C ASP A 206 11.17 9.76 -8.09
N ILE A 207 10.38 9.21 -7.16
CA ILE A 207 10.23 9.71 -5.79
C ILE A 207 10.27 8.59 -4.75
N VAL A 208 10.61 8.94 -3.50
CA VAL A 208 10.66 8.00 -2.35
C VAL A 208 9.47 8.11 -1.39
N THR A 209 8.59 9.08 -1.60
CA THR A 209 7.39 9.33 -0.78
C THR A 209 6.11 9.12 -1.60
N GLU A 210 6.09 8.07 -2.39
CA GLU A 210 5.03 7.71 -3.33
C GLU A 210 3.66 7.60 -2.66
N ASP A 211 3.62 7.10 -1.41
CA ASP A 211 2.37 6.90 -0.65
C ASP A 211 1.60 8.20 -0.42
N SER A 212 2.28 9.31 -0.19
CA SER A 212 1.65 10.63 -0.04
C SER A 212 1.60 11.40 -1.36
N ARG A 213 2.54 11.16 -2.27
CA ARG A 213 2.57 11.79 -3.59
C ARG A 213 1.36 11.40 -4.44
N ILE A 214 0.89 10.17 -4.36
CA ILE A 214 -0.26 9.70 -5.15
C ILE A 214 -1.53 10.53 -4.89
N PHE A 215 -1.74 11.00 -3.65
CA PHE A 215 -2.82 11.94 -3.36
C PHE A 215 -2.66 13.24 -4.16
N LEU A 216 -1.46 13.81 -4.20
CA LEU A 216 -1.19 15.06 -4.91
C LEU A 216 -1.32 14.90 -6.43
N GLN A 217 -0.86 13.78 -7.00
CA GLN A 217 -1.09 13.45 -8.42
C GLN A 217 -2.59 13.49 -8.75
N CYS A 218 -3.41 12.81 -7.95
CA CYS A 218 -4.86 12.81 -8.11
C CYS A 218 -5.47 14.21 -7.88
N PHE A 219 -5.02 14.93 -6.85
CA PHE A 219 -5.51 16.28 -6.54
C PHE A 219 -5.27 17.25 -7.69
N ILE A 220 -4.07 17.23 -8.28
CA ILE A 220 -3.72 18.04 -9.46
C ILE A 220 -4.55 17.57 -10.67
N ARG A 221 -4.60 16.25 -10.93
CA ARG A 221 -5.31 15.68 -12.07
C ARG A 221 -6.79 16.06 -12.12
N TYR A 222 -7.41 16.17 -10.96
CA TYR A 222 -8.83 16.52 -10.82
C TYR A 222 -9.08 18.00 -10.46
N GLY A 223 -8.08 18.87 -10.60
CA GLY A 223 -8.22 20.31 -10.38
C GLY A 223 -8.66 20.67 -8.94
N GLY A 224 -8.16 19.94 -7.95
CA GLY A 224 -8.50 20.10 -6.53
C GLY A 224 -9.72 19.30 -6.06
N ASP A 225 -10.45 18.64 -6.96
CA ASP A 225 -11.62 17.80 -6.61
C ASP A 225 -11.22 16.35 -6.35
N TYR A 226 -10.33 16.14 -5.37
CA TYR A 226 -9.93 14.84 -4.87
C TYR A 226 -9.70 14.89 -3.37
N THR A 227 -10.15 13.88 -2.65
CA THR A 227 -10.13 13.85 -1.19
C THR A 227 -9.51 12.56 -0.65
N VAL A 228 -9.22 12.55 0.65
CA VAL A 228 -8.90 11.31 1.38
C VAL A 228 -9.96 11.09 2.44
N THR A 229 -10.62 9.95 2.36
CA THR A 229 -11.65 9.54 3.31
C THR A 229 -11.00 8.70 4.43
N PRO A 230 -11.14 9.09 5.70
CA PRO A 230 -10.65 8.28 6.80
C PRO A 230 -11.45 6.98 6.91
N LEU A 231 -10.74 5.87 7.04
CA LEU A 231 -11.31 4.55 7.28
C LEU A 231 -10.93 4.14 8.70
N PHE A 232 -11.86 4.30 9.66
CA PHE A 232 -11.63 4.01 11.09
C PHE A 232 -11.62 2.51 11.39
N ILE A 233 -10.79 1.78 10.62
CA ILE A 233 -10.51 0.36 10.80
C ILE A 233 -9.00 0.14 10.76
N PRO A 234 -8.43 -0.69 11.65
CA PRO A 234 -6.97 -0.82 11.72
C PRO A 234 -6.39 -1.74 10.66
N VAL A 235 -5.16 -1.42 10.30
CA VAL A 235 -4.17 -2.33 9.73
C VAL A 235 -2.98 -2.42 10.68
N SER A 236 -2.43 -3.61 10.88
CA SER A 236 -1.30 -3.85 11.77
C SER A 236 -0.02 -4.05 10.95
N MET A 237 1.06 -3.42 11.38
CA MET A 237 2.35 -3.42 10.69
C MET A 237 3.49 -3.70 11.66
N HIS A 238 4.67 -4.04 11.15
CA HIS A 238 5.86 -4.23 11.97
C HIS A 238 6.53 -2.90 12.32
N THR A 239 7.12 -2.84 13.50
CA THR A 239 8.10 -1.78 13.82
C THR A 239 9.45 -2.13 13.19
N ALA A 240 10.24 -1.12 12.81
CA ALA A 240 11.57 -1.29 12.24
C ALA A 240 12.56 -1.83 13.30
N LYS A 241 12.57 -3.14 13.51
CA LYS A 241 13.47 -3.85 14.43
C LYS A 241 14.75 -4.28 13.71
N ALA A 242 15.89 -4.21 14.39
CA ALA A 242 17.15 -4.77 13.94
C ALA A 242 17.79 -5.65 15.04
N SER A 243 18.84 -6.39 14.67
CA SER A 243 19.52 -7.36 15.56
C SER A 243 20.17 -6.73 16.79
N THR A 244 20.44 -5.42 16.78
CA THR A 244 21.04 -4.70 17.90
C THR A 244 20.33 -3.37 18.16
N LEU A 245 20.42 -2.87 19.40
CA LEU A 245 19.86 -1.57 19.80
C LEU A 245 20.36 -0.44 18.89
N TRP A 246 21.68 -0.38 18.65
CA TRP A 246 22.30 0.64 17.81
C TRP A 246 21.80 0.58 16.35
N LYS A 247 21.73 -0.60 15.78
CA LYS A 247 21.19 -0.77 14.42
C LYS A 247 19.72 -0.36 14.35
N SER A 248 18.93 -0.67 15.37
CA SER A 248 17.53 -0.22 15.44
C SER A 248 17.41 1.30 15.48
N MET A 249 18.27 2.00 16.24
CA MET A 249 18.32 3.48 16.25
C MET A 249 18.71 4.05 14.89
N VAL A 250 19.71 3.48 14.24
CA VAL A 250 20.14 3.91 12.89
C VAL A 250 19.02 3.68 11.86
N ASN A 251 18.33 2.56 11.94
CA ASN A 251 17.21 2.27 11.04
C ASN A 251 16.04 3.24 11.27
N LEU A 252 15.71 3.53 12.52
CA LEU A 252 14.70 4.55 12.84
C LEU A 252 15.08 5.92 12.28
N TYR A 253 16.34 6.35 12.47
CA TYR A 253 16.82 7.61 11.91
C TYR A 253 16.72 7.63 10.37
N LYS A 254 17.13 6.55 9.70
CA LYS A 254 17.02 6.42 8.23
C LYS A 254 15.56 6.50 7.76
N GLN A 255 14.65 5.87 8.50
CA GLN A 255 13.22 5.91 8.20
C GLN A 255 12.66 7.33 8.36
N GLN A 256 12.96 7.99 9.49
CA GLN A 256 12.54 9.38 9.72
C GLN A 256 13.12 10.34 8.67
N ARG A 257 14.39 10.17 8.30
CA ARG A 257 15.04 10.96 7.25
C ARG A 257 14.33 10.76 5.90
N ARG A 258 13.94 9.52 5.57
CA ARG A 258 13.18 9.23 4.34
C ARG A 258 11.81 9.91 4.35
N TRP A 259 11.11 9.89 5.47
CA TRP A 259 9.82 10.58 5.60
C TRP A 259 9.95 12.11 5.51
N ALA A 260 11.04 12.67 6.00
CA ALA A 260 11.32 14.10 5.90
C ALA A 260 11.47 14.60 4.45
N TRP A 261 11.75 13.71 3.47
CA TRP A 261 11.71 14.04 2.06
C TRP A 261 10.33 14.47 1.57
N GLY A 262 9.27 14.17 2.30
CA GLY A 262 7.92 14.69 2.03
C GLY A 262 7.81 16.21 1.95
N VAL A 263 8.83 16.95 2.40
CA VAL A 263 8.93 18.41 2.18
C VAL A 263 8.94 18.79 0.69
N GLU A 264 9.34 17.89 -0.21
CA GLU A 264 9.32 18.08 -1.66
C GLU A 264 7.90 18.19 -2.24
N HIS A 265 6.88 17.80 -1.50
CA HIS A 265 5.50 18.00 -1.91
C HIS A 265 5.13 19.48 -2.06
N PHE A 266 5.75 20.35 -1.27
CA PHE A 266 5.52 21.79 -1.37
C PHE A 266 5.96 22.38 -2.71
N PRO A 267 7.25 22.26 -3.14
CA PRO A 267 7.66 22.72 -4.46
C PRO A 267 6.91 22.00 -5.61
N TYR A 268 6.57 20.72 -5.45
CA TYR A 268 5.79 20.00 -6.45
C TYR A 268 4.41 20.67 -6.66
N MET A 269 3.71 20.99 -5.59
CA MET A 269 2.42 21.68 -5.68
C MET A 269 2.59 23.08 -6.30
N CYS A 270 3.61 23.85 -5.89
CA CYS A 270 3.88 25.18 -6.45
C CYS A 270 4.21 25.13 -7.97
N TRP A 271 4.79 24.03 -8.44
CA TRP A 271 5.11 23.86 -9.86
C TRP A 271 3.88 23.54 -10.72
N HIS A 272 2.92 22.80 -10.17
CA HIS A 272 1.75 22.29 -10.89
C HIS A 272 0.49 23.16 -10.74
N PHE A 273 0.47 24.09 -9.80
CA PHE A 273 -0.58 25.11 -9.59
C PHE A 273 -0.06 26.51 -9.89
#